data_7bc86e42edf84bdd81dbc78cf022d837
#
_entry.id   7bc86e42edf84bdd81dbc78cf022d837
#
_cell.length_a   1.000
_cell.length_b   1.000
_cell.length_c   1.000
_cell.angle_alpha   90.00
_cell.angle_beta   90.00
_cell.angle_gamma   90.00
#
_symmetry.space_group_name_H-M   'P 1'
#
loop_
_entity.id
_entity.type
_entity.pdbx_description
1 polymer ?
#
loop_
_entity_poly.entity_id
_entity_poly.type
_entity_poly.pdbx_seq_one_letter_code
_entity_poly.pdbx_strand_id
1 'polypeptide(L)'
;RALEKHGIEYDPDFVCFDGGFWYDKAAEVANNIIYGRRKKPDAIVCCGDYMAIGVVHEYQKNGLSVPEDMIVAGYDAIDEAIHCVPAITSCSPPIFETGVNAVMTIEARIKGVESQGLIEDGGKVEIGASCGCHEYYSYTKRDLLSSQNKMNYHDFLDSSMTDIMACSKDPDDLMVRIQYFLYLIIGHERYYLCLNEDCLGEHEIVGEVSTVPKEYTENMVLYIRNVDGKSRTLHDPFELKEIFPDLDEERESPCAFFITPVHFIDRCYGYAVLSYGDEIKSIDITYRNWTNHVSNALESMRIRNSIANLAVRDAMTGVYSRIGIEKNIQFVVDRMSNPKNKAFIAVCDLDCLKKINDNFGHNSGDIAIKAIADAVLASTKNNEICARVGGDE
;
A
#
# COMPACT_ATOMS: atom_id res chain seq x y z
N ARG A 1 -19.75 -35.80 -0.25
CA ARG A 1 -18.80 -36.92 -0.39
C ARG A 1 -18.09 -37.26 0.93
N ALA A 2 -17.44 -36.29 1.67
CA ALA A 2 -16.76 -36.59 2.93
C ALA A 2 -17.76 -37.08 3.99
N LEU A 3 -18.88 -36.40 4.19
CA LEU A 3 -19.95 -36.79 5.12
C LEU A 3 -20.53 -38.15 4.77
N GLU A 4 -20.87 -38.41 3.50
CA GLU A 4 -21.35 -39.68 3.00
C GLU A 4 -20.36 -40.82 3.27
N LYS A 5 -19.07 -40.59 3.04
CA LYS A 5 -18.02 -41.60 3.30
C LYS A 5 -17.96 -42.01 4.78
N HIS A 6 -18.38 -41.14 5.69
CA HIS A 6 -18.43 -41.39 7.12
C HIS A 6 -19.84 -41.67 7.64
N GLY A 7 -20.84 -41.91 6.75
CA GLY A 7 -22.21 -42.24 7.12
C GLY A 7 -23.00 -41.10 7.74
N ILE A 8 -22.56 -39.85 7.53
CA ILE A 8 -23.23 -38.65 8.04
C ILE A 8 -24.16 -38.13 6.95
N GLU A 9 -25.45 -38.00 7.28
CA GLU A 9 -26.44 -37.46 6.37
C GLU A 9 -26.24 -35.96 6.15
N TYR A 10 -26.29 -35.52 4.88
CA TYR A 10 -26.21 -34.13 4.52
C TYR A 10 -27.54 -33.42 4.83
N ASP A 11 -27.48 -32.42 5.74
CA ASP A 11 -28.62 -31.57 6.07
C ASP A 11 -28.31 -30.14 5.57
N PRO A 12 -29.06 -29.62 4.58
CA PRO A 12 -28.83 -28.28 4.03
C PRO A 12 -29.00 -27.15 5.05
N ASP A 13 -29.76 -27.35 6.12
CA ASP A 13 -29.97 -26.34 7.17
C ASP A 13 -28.68 -26.03 7.95
N PHE A 14 -27.70 -26.94 7.92
CA PHE A 14 -26.38 -26.75 8.53
C PHE A 14 -25.37 -26.11 7.57
N VAL A 15 -25.71 -25.90 6.31
CA VAL A 15 -24.77 -25.29 5.35
C VAL A 15 -25.03 -23.78 5.22
N CYS A 16 -23.98 -23.00 5.29
CA CYS A 16 -24.03 -21.56 5.05
C CYS A 16 -23.13 -21.21 3.86
N PHE A 17 -23.73 -20.78 2.76
CA PHE A 17 -23.01 -20.40 1.54
C PHE A 17 -22.63 -18.90 1.50
N ASP A 18 -23.22 -18.07 2.38
CA ASP A 18 -23.06 -16.61 2.36
C ASP A 18 -21.94 -16.13 3.31
N GLY A 19 -21.00 -17.00 3.62
CA GLY A 19 -19.93 -16.72 4.61
C GLY A 19 -18.94 -15.63 4.19
N GLY A 20 -18.80 -15.37 2.89
CA GLY A 20 -17.96 -14.30 2.35
C GLY A 20 -16.47 -14.40 2.69
N PHE A 21 -16.03 -15.49 3.32
CA PHE A 21 -14.67 -15.74 3.83
C PHE A 21 -14.19 -14.75 4.91
N TRP A 22 -15.08 -13.92 5.47
CA TRP A 22 -14.73 -12.89 6.43
C TRP A 22 -15.31 -13.13 7.83
N TYR A 23 -14.62 -12.55 8.80
CA TYR A 23 -14.93 -12.57 10.23
C TYR A 23 -16.40 -12.22 10.54
N ASP A 24 -16.89 -11.08 10.03
CA ASP A 24 -18.21 -10.54 10.40
C ASP A 24 -19.37 -11.46 10.06
N LYS A 25 -19.32 -12.09 8.89
CA LYS A 25 -20.38 -13.01 8.45
C LYS A 25 -20.41 -14.30 9.28
N ALA A 26 -19.27 -14.81 9.65
CA ALA A 26 -19.16 -15.98 10.52
C ALA A 26 -19.66 -15.67 11.94
N ALA A 27 -19.33 -14.49 12.47
CA ALA A 27 -19.84 -14.01 13.75
C ALA A 27 -21.37 -13.86 13.73
N GLU A 28 -21.96 -13.35 12.63
CA GLU A 28 -23.42 -13.27 12.43
C GLU A 28 -24.07 -14.67 12.45
N VAL A 29 -23.48 -15.66 11.77
CA VAL A 29 -23.97 -17.04 11.77
C VAL A 29 -23.89 -17.65 13.17
N ALA A 30 -22.77 -17.46 13.89
CA ALA A 30 -22.61 -17.91 15.26
C ALA A 30 -23.66 -17.29 16.19
N ASN A 31 -23.89 -16.00 16.07
CA ASN A 31 -24.91 -15.27 16.82
C ASN A 31 -26.32 -15.84 16.56
N ASN A 32 -26.66 -16.12 15.31
CA ASN A 32 -27.95 -16.73 14.97
C ASN A 32 -28.11 -18.15 15.54
N ILE A 33 -27.04 -18.90 15.68
CA ILE A 33 -27.05 -20.22 16.34
C ILE A 33 -27.24 -20.04 17.85
N ILE A 34 -26.49 -19.16 18.49
CA ILE A 34 -26.53 -18.88 19.95
C ILE A 34 -27.97 -18.48 20.36
N TYR A 35 -28.62 -17.60 19.60
CA TYR A 35 -29.99 -17.12 19.90
C TYR A 35 -31.10 -18.00 19.34
N GLY A 36 -30.81 -19.21 18.89
CA GLY A 36 -31.81 -20.19 18.41
C GLY A 36 -32.51 -19.80 17.12
N ARG A 37 -31.98 -18.88 16.35
CA ARG A 37 -32.48 -18.50 15.00
C ARG A 37 -32.05 -19.46 13.93
N ARG A 38 -31.00 -20.25 14.19
CA ARG A 38 -30.55 -21.40 13.42
C ARG A 38 -30.44 -22.63 14.31
N LYS A 39 -30.56 -23.82 13.70
CA LYS A 39 -30.34 -25.09 14.37
C LYS A 39 -28.90 -25.19 14.87
N LYS A 40 -28.69 -25.59 16.14
CA LYS A 40 -27.35 -25.71 16.73
C LYS A 40 -26.71 -27.01 16.21
N PRO A 41 -25.54 -26.93 15.55
CA PRO A 41 -24.74 -28.12 15.21
C PRO A 41 -23.86 -28.51 16.41
N ASP A 42 -23.26 -29.71 16.34
CA ASP A 42 -22.24 -30.15 17.32
C ASP A 42 -20.87 -29.54 17.02
N ALA A 43 -20.61 -29.23 15.75
CA ALA A 43 -19.35 -28.62 15.31
C ALA A 43 -19.57 -27.66 14.14
N ILE A 44 -18.74 -26.62 14.03
CA ILE A 44 -18.69 -25.68 12.92
C ILE A 44 -17.36 -25.84 12.21
N VAL A 45 -17.38 -26.17 10.93
CA VAL A 45 -16.22 -26.19 10.03
C VAL A 45 -16.30 -24.98 9.12
N CYS A 46 -15.32 -24.08 9.23
CA CYS A 46 -15.22 -22.88 8.45
C CYS A 46 -14.32 -23.07 7.22
N CYS A 47 -14.69 -22.46 6.08
CA CYS A 47 -13.91 -22.53 4.86
C CYS A 47 -12.67 -21.59 4.89
N GLY A 48 -12.42 -20.89 5.98
CA GLY A 48 -11.27 -20.05 6.21
C GLY A 48 -11.10 -19.73 7.69
N ASP A 49 -9.89 -19.48 8.12
CA ASP A 49 -9.55 -19.28 9.53
C ASP A 49 -10.11 -17.98 10.10
N TYR A 50 -10.17 -16.89 9.33
CA TYR A 50 -10.82 -15.66 9.78
C TYR A 50 -12.29 -15.87 10.15
N MET A 51 -12.97 -16.76 9.44
CA MET A 51 -14.35 -17.17 9.79
C MET A 51 -14.36 -17.93 11.12
N ALA A 52 -13.43 -18.89 11.30
CA ALA A 52 -13.32 -19.67 12.53
C ALA A 52 -13.03 -18.78 13.75
N ILE A 53 -12.12 -17.80 13.62
CA ILE A 53 -11.85 -16.80 14.64
C ILE A 53 -13.12 -15.99 14.96
N GLY A 54 -13.88 -15.59 13.95
CA GLY A 54 -15.15 -14.86 14.13
C GLY A 54 -16.16 -15.67 14.95
N VAL A 55 -16.29 -16.96 14.69
CA VAL A 55 -17.16 -17.86 15.46
C VAL A 55 -16.68 -17.93 16.91
N VAL A 56 -15.40 -18.19 17.16
CA VAL A 56 -14.82 -18.30 18.50
C VAL A 56 -15.06 -17.03 19.31
N HIS A 57 -14.76 -15.87 18.74
CA HIS A 57 -14.94 -14.60 19.43
C HIS A 57 -16.42 -14.31 19.75
N GLU A 58 -17.36 -14.65 18.85
CA GLU A 58 -18.78 -14.43 19.13
C GLU A 58 -19.31 -15.34 20.22
N TYR A 59 -18.85 -16.61 20.30
CA TYR A 59 -19.16 -17.49 21.44
C TYR A 59 -18.63 -16.93 22.75
N GLN A 60 -17.35 -16.52 22.79
CA GLN A 60 -16.72 -15.94 23.96
C GLN A 60 -17.40 -14.65 24.43
N LYS A 61 -17.76 -13.77 23.50
CA LYS A 61 -18.49 -12.53 23.78
C LYS A 61 -19.84 -12.77 24.45
N ASN A 62 -20.47 -13.91 24.16
CA ASN A 62 -21.72 -14.35 24.78
C ASN A 62 -21.51 -15.22 26.02
N GLY A 63 -20.29 -15.31 26.55
CA GLY A 63 -19.96 -16.09 27.75
C GLY A 63 -19.95 -17.60 27.57
N LEU A 64 -19.88 -18.05 26.30
CA LEU A 64 -19.80 -19.47 25.94
C LEU A 64 -18.34 -19.86 25.65
N SER A 65 -18.04 -21.14 25.81
CA SER A 65 -16.69 -21.67 25.68
C SER A 65 -16.52 -22.51 24.40
N VAL A 66 -15.36 -22.43 23.80
CA VAL A 66 -14.91 -23.30 22.71
C VAL A 66 -13.72 -24.08 23.26
N PRO A 67 -13.72 -25.40 23.23
CA PRO A 67 -14.60 -26.31 22.47
C PRO A 67 -15.88 -26.80 23.20
N GLU A 68 -16.07 -26.46 24.47
CA GLU A 68 -17.08 -27.08 25.35
C GLU A 68 -18.52 -26.85 24.86
N ASP A 69 -18.86 -25.64 24.43
CA ASP A 69 -20.18 -25.28 23.91
C ASP A 69 -20.29 -25.44 22.40
N MET A 70 -19.16 -25.38 21.70
CA MET A 70 -19.08 -25.49 20.26
C MET A 70 -17.68 -25.92 19.80
N ILE A 71 -17.59 -26.98 19.05
CA ILE A 71 -16.37 -27.38 18.34
C ILE A 71 -16.19 -26.51 17.09
N VAL A 72 -15.00 -25.95 16.88
CA VAL A 72 -14.71 -25.10 15.73
C VAL A 72 -13.45 -25.59 15.02
N ALA A 73 -13.50 -25.63 13.67
CA ALA A 73 -12.34 -25.88 12.82
C ALA A 73 -12.31 -24.89 11.66
N GLY A 74 -11.11 -24.56 11.20
CA GLY A 74 -10.82 -23.63 10.12
C GLY A 74 -10.12 -24.28 8.94
N TYR A 75 -9.68 -23.45 8.01
CA TYR A 75 -8.89 -23.79 6.84
C TYR A 75 -7.96 -22.61 6.53
N ASP A 76 -6.78 -22.86 6.05
CA ASP A 76 -5.64 -22.03 5.66
C ASP A 76 -4.46 -22.12 6.63
N ALA A 77 -4.65 -22.46 7.91
CA ALA A 77 -3.65 -22.53 8.98
C ALA A 77 -2.81 -21.24 9.09
N ILE A 78 -3.50 -20.09 9.12
CA ILE A 78 -2.86 -18.79 9.26
C ILE A 78 -2.33 -18.57 10.68
N ASP A 79 -1.34 -17.68 10.83
CA ASP A 79 -0.72 -17.38 12.11
C ASP A 79 -1.73 -16.88 13.16
N GLU A 80 -2.71 -16.08 12.77
CA GLU A 80 -3.76 -15.58 13.65
C GLU A 80 -4.62 -16.69 14.25
N ALA A 81 -4.88 -17.76 13.47
CA ALA A 81 -5.64 -18.91 13.95
C ALA A 81 -4.86 -19.74 14.97
N ILE A 82 -3.56 -19.88 14.75
CA ILE A 82 -2.64 -20.57 15.69
C ILE A 82 -2.52 -19.81 17.01
N HIS A 83 -2.55 -18.48 16.95
CA HIS A 83 -2.42 -17.60 18.12
C HIS A 83 -3.78 -17.20 18.75
N CYS A 84 -4.89 -17.62 18.16
CA CYS A 84 -6.21 -17.45 18.75
C CYS A 84 -6.33 -18.22 20.08
N VAL A 85 -7.19 -17.79 20.99
CA VAL A 85 -7.46 -18.49 22.24
C VAL A 85 -8.94 -18.85 22.31
N PRO A 86 -9.29 -20.16 22.23
CA PRO A 86 -8.42 -21.33 21.99
C PRO A 86 -7.82 -21.31 20.58
N ALA A 87 -6.61 -21.89 20.42
CA ALA A 87 -5.99 -22.06 19.11
C ALA A 87 -6.91 -22.86 18.17
N ILE A 88 -7.07 -22.38 16.95
CA ILE A 88 -7.96 -23.00 15.97
C ILE A 88 -7.32 -24.27 15.40
N THR A 89 -8.06 -25.36 15.40
CA THR A 89 -7.71 -26.52 14.59
C THR A 89 -7.98 -26.18 13.13
N SER A 90 -6.94 -26.21 12.30
CA SER A 90 -7.04 -25.79 10.90
C SER A 90 -6.34 -26.76 9.95
N CYS A 91 -6.71 -26.71 8.69
CA CYS A 91 -6.05 -27.47 7.63
C CYS A 91 -5.14 -26.53 6.83
N SER A 92 -3.85 -26.81 6.82
CA SER A 92 -2.90 -26.13 5.95
C SER A 92 -3.01 -26.69 4.53
N PRO A 93 -3.39 -25.88 3.52
CA PRO A 93 -3.46 -26.33 2.13
C PRO A 93 -2.08 -26.64 1.56
N PRO A 94 -1.97 -27.59 0.60
CA PRO A 94 -0.71 -27.90 -0.06
C PRO A 94 -0.39 -26.87 -1.14
N ILE A 95 -0.05 -25.64 -0.73
CA ILE A 95 0.12 -24.50 -1.64
C ILE A 95 1.27 -24.74 -2.61
N PHE A 96 2.41 -25.29 -2.13
CA PHE A 96 3.58 -25.55 -2.93
C PHE A 96 3.28 -26.59 -4.03
N GLU A 97 2.68 -27.72 -3.64
CA GLU A 97 2.30 -28.81 -4.55
C GLU A 97 1.26 -28.33 -5.57
N THR A 98 0.33 -27.50 -5.15
CA THR A 98 -0.65 -26.87 -6.03
C THR A 98 0.03 -25.97 -7.07
N GLY A 99 1.02 -25.18 -6.65
CA GLY A 99 1.83 -24.35 -7.54
C GLY A 99 2.63 -25.18 -8.55
N VAL A 100 3.30 -26.21 -8.08
CA VAL A 100 4.04 -27.17 -8.96
C VAL A 100 3.10 -27.80 -9.98
N ASN A 101 1.95 -28.30 -9.52
CA ASN A 101 0.95 -28.93 -10.39
C ASN A 101 0.39 -27.96 -11.44
N ALA A 102 0.19 -26.69 -11.08
CA ALA A 102 -0.24 -25.67 -12.02
C ALA A 102 0.78 -25.44 -13.13
N VAL A 103 2.06 -25.31 -12.77
CA VAL A 103 3.16 -25.14 -13.74
C VAL A 103 3.29 -26.36 -14.66
N MET A 104 3.29 -27.58 -14.08
CA MET A 104 3.34 -28.82 -14.86
C MET A 104 2.17 -28.96 -15.82
N THR A 105 0.97 -28.53 -15.39
CA THR A 105 -0.25 -28.57 -16.23
C THR A 105 -0.14 -27.59 -17.40
N ILE A 106 0.38 -26.37 -17.16
CA ILE A 106 0.59 -25.37 -18.20
C ILE A 106 1.64 -25.86 -19.20
N GLU A 107 2.77 -26.37 -18.71
CA GLU A 107 3.84 -26.91 -19.55
C GLU A 107 3.33 -28.04 -20.45
N ALA A 108 2.58 -29.00 -19.89
CA ALA A 108 1.99 -30.09 -20.63
C ALA A 108 1.05 -29.59 -21.74
N ARG A 109 0.22 -28.60 -21.45
CA ARG A 109 -0.67 -27.96 -22.45
C ARG A 109 0.09 -27.27 -23.56
N ILE A 110 1.16 -26.55 -23.25
CA ILE A 110 2.00 -25.90 -24.25
C ILE A 110 2.66 -26.94 -25.18
N LYS A 111 3.09 -28.09 -24.61
CA LYS A 111 3.68 -29.21 -25.36
C LYS A 111 2.65 -30.08 -26.07
N GLY A 112 1.34 -29.86 -25.89
CA GLY A 112 0.27 -30.67 -26.48
C GLY A 112 0.20 -32.10 -25.94
N VAL A 113 0.65 -32.34 -24.69
CA VAL A 113 0.61 -33.64 -24.01
C VAL A 113 -0.28 -33.60 -22.79
N GLU A 114 -0.78 -34.77 -22.35
CA GLU A 114 -1.51 -34.84 -21.07
C GLU A 114 -0.54 -34.63 -19.90
N SER A 115 -0.98 -33.86 -18.90
CA SER A 115 -0.23 -33.69 -17.65
C SER A 115 -0.20 -35.01 -16.89
N GLN A 116 1.01 -35.55 -16.67
CA GLN A 116 1.22 -36.79 -15.93
C GLN A 116 1.93 -36.49 -14.61
N GLY A 117 1.58 -37.26 -13.56
CA GLY A 117 2.33 -37.23 -12.30
C GLY A 117 2.05 -36.02 -11.44
N LEU A 118 0.80 -35.54 -11.43
CA LEU A 118 0.39 -34.52 -10.46
C LEU A 118 0.67 -35.01 -9.04
N ILE A 119 1.23 -34.14 -8.21
CA ILE A 119 1.47 -34.42 -6.80
C ILE A 119 0.10 -34.38 -6.10
N GLU A 120 -0.32 -35.51 -5.52
CA GLU A 120 -1.51 -35.61 -4.69
C GLU A 120 -1.11 -35.42 -3.22
N ASP A 121 -1.33 -34.22 -2.69
CA ASP A 121 -1.22 -33.95 -1.26
C ASP A 121 -2.57 -33.40 -0.77
N GLY A 122 -3.09 -33.97 0.32
CA GLY A 122 -4.35 -33.54 0.93
C GLY A 122 -4.25 -32.35 1.87
N GLY A 123 -3.06 -31.78 1.99
CA GLY A 123 -2.75 -30.78 3.02
C GLY A 123 -2.51 -31.41 4.42
N LYS A 124 -2.14 -30.58 5.37
CA LYS A 124 -1.81 -31.02 6.74
C LYS A 124 -2.80 -30.42 7.73
N VAL A 125 -3.31 -31.24 8.65
CA VAL A 125 -4.16 -30.76 9.74
C VAL A 125 -3.25 -30.32 10.90
N GLU A 126 -3.33 -29.03 11.26
CA GLU A 126 -2.73 -28.46 12.45
C GLU A 126 -3.77 -28.47 13.58
N ILE A 127 -3.53 -29.32 14.59
CA ILE A 127 -4.47 -29.51 15.68
C ILE A 127 -4.30 -28.43 16.72
N GLY A 128 -5.35 -27.61 16.92
CA GLY A 128 -5.46 -26.62 17.99
C GLY A 128 -6.37 -27.10 19.12
N ALA A 129 -6.67 -26.20 20.05
CA ALA A 129 -7.54 -26.49 21.18
C ALA A 129 -9.05 -26.40 20.83
N SER A 130 -9.41 -25.75 19.72
CA SER A 130 -10.82 -25.46 19.36
C SER A 130 -11.64 -26.69 18.95
N CYS A 131 -11.01 -27.83 18.69
CA CYS A 131 -11.69 -29.09 18.37
C CYS A 131 -11.94 -29.99 19.59
N GLY A 132 -11.41 -29.67 20.76
CA GLY A 132 -11.48 -30.53 21.95
C GLY A 132 -10.61 -31.79 21.88
N CYS A 133 -9.70 -31.89 20.90
CA CYS A 133 -8.76 -33.00 20.78
C CYS A 133 -7.71 -32.93 21.91
N HIS A 134 -7.36 -34.11 22.50
CA HIS A 134 -6.44 -34.17 23.63
C HIS A 134 -4.98 -33.94 23.24
N GLU A 135 -4.63 -34.05 21.98
CA GLU A 135 -3.29 -33.75 21.46
C GLU A 135 -3.27 -32.33 20.87
N TYR A 136 -3.33 -31.33 21.72
CA TYR A 136 -3.13 -29.96 21.26
C TYR A 136 -1.83 -29.39 21.82
N TYR A 137 -1.21 -28.50 21.05
CA TYR A 137 -0.10 -27.70 21.53
C TYR A 137 -0.57 -26.87 22.72
N SER A 138 -0.15 -27.24 23.92
CA SER A 138 -0.29 -26.35 25.06
C SER A 138 0.71 -25.20 24.86
N TYR A 139 0.26 -24.09 24.28
CA TYR A 139 1.04 -22.86 24.32
C TYR A 139 1.34 -22.54 25.76
N THR A 140 2.60 -22.58 26.13
CA THR A 140 3.02 -22.18 27.47
C THR A 140 2.75 -20.68 27.61
N LYS A 141 2.53 -20.19 28.81
CA LYS A 141 2.43 -18.75 29.10
C LYS A 141 3.60 -17.96 28.48
N ARG A 142 4.73 -18.62 28.27
CA ARG A 142 5.93 -18.07 27.62
C ARG A 142 5.74 -17.87 26.14
N ASP A 143 5.06 -18.79 25.46
CA ASP A 143 4.79 -18.70 24.02
C ASP A 143 3.78 -17.60 23.74
N LEU A 144 2.72 -17.47 24.55
CA LEU A 144 1.74 -16.38 24.49
C LEU A 144 2.40 -15.01 24.71
N LEU A 145 3.28 -14.88 25.71
CA LEU A 145 4.02 -13.66 25.96
C LEU A 145 4.99 -13.32 24.82
N SER A 146 5.63 -14.33 24.22
CA SER A 146 6.49 -14.18 23.06
C SER A 146 5.70 -13.66 21.86
N SER A 147 4.52 -14.20 21.61
CA SER A 147 3.63 -13.78 20.51
C SER A 147 3.07 -12.36 20.72
N GLN A 148 2.64 -12.04 21.96
CA GLN A 148 2.24 -10.68 22.31
C GLN A 148 3.39 -9.67 22.16
N ASN A 149 4.60 -10.03 22.54
CA ASN A 149 5.76 -9.16 22.37
C ASN A 149 6.11 -8.94 20.90
N LYS A 150 5.98 -9.97 20.05
CA LYS A 150 6.15 -9.84 18.61
C LYS A 150 5.07 -8.90 18.01
N MET A 151 3.82 -9.09 18.40
CA MET A 151 2.70 -8.25 17.92
C MET A 151 2.88 -6.79 18.34
N ASN A 152 3.21 -6.53 19.62
CA ASN A 152 3.50 -5.19 20.11
C ASN A 152 4.72 -4.56 19.41
N TYR A 153 5.71 -5.34 19.02
CA TYR A 153 6.86 -4.88 18.27
C TYR A 153 6.49 -4.50 16.83
N HIS A 154 5.66 -5.29 16.15
CA HIS A 154 5.14 -4.96 14.82
C HIS A 154 4.30 -3.69 14.85
N ASP A 155 3.37 -3.55 15.79
CA ASP A 155 2.55 -2.35 15.96
C ASP A 155 3.41 -1.10 16.20
N PHE A 156 4.47 -1.23 16.99
CA PHE A 156 5.44 -0.16 17.22
C PHE A 156 6.19 0.22 15.94
N LEU A 157 6.62 -0.76 15.14
CA LEU A 157 7.32 -0.51 13.88
C LEU A 157 6.41 0.14 12.85
N ASP A 158 5.17 -0.35 12.73
CA ASP A 158 4.16 0.21 11.83
C ASP A 158 3.87 1.69 12.16
N SER A 159 3.69 2.01 13.45
CA SER A 159 3.53 3.39 13.91
C SER A 159 4.77 4.24 13.58
N SER A 160 5.96 3.72 13.88
CA SER A 160 7.22 4.42 13.62
C SER A 160 7.48 4.68 12.14
N MET A 161 7.14 3.73 11.25
CA MET A 161 7.22 3.93 9.80
C MET A 161 6.32 5.07 9.34
N THR A 162 5.07 5.06 9.79
CA THR A 162 4.10 6.10 9.43
C THR A 162 4.60 7.48 9.83
N ASP A 163 5.04 7.64 11.07
CA ASP A 163 5.50 8.93 11.60
C ASP A 163 6.76 9.43 10.89
N ILE A 164 7.74 8.55 10.69
CA ILE A 164 9.03 8.91 10.07
C ILE A 164 8.83 9.26 8.59
N MET A 165 8.03 8.50 7.85
CA MET A 165 7.76 8.78 6.44
C MET A 165 6.92 10.06 6.27
N ALA A 166 5.96 10.32 7.17
CA ALA A 166 5.16 11.54 7.17
C ALA A 166 6.00 12.81 7.35
N CYS A 167 7.14 12.73 8.04
CA CYS A 167 8.06 13.83 8.26
C CYS A 167 9.01 14.10 7.08
N SER A 168 8.88 13.41 5.94
CA SER A 168 9.74 13.62 4.77
C SER A 168 9.57 15.03 4.19
N LYS A 169 10.68 15.68 3.86
CA LYS A 169 10.69 17.06 3.37
C LYS A 169 10.37 17.15 1.88
N ASP A 170 10.94 16.25 1.12
CA ASP A 170 10.88 16.17 -0.33
C ASP A 170 10.90 14.69 -0.77
N PRO A 171 10.73 14.39 -2.06
CA PRO A 171 10.75 13.03 -2.58
C PRO A 171 12.04 12.26 -2.29
N ASP A 172 13.20 12.89 -2.37
CA ASP A 172 14.47 12.23 -2.12
C ASP A 172 14.62 11.82 -0.65
N ASP A 173 14.24 12.70 0.30
CA ASP A 173 14.21 12.38 1.73
C ASP A 173 13.20 11.25 2.02
N LEU A 174 12.07 11.21 1.31
CA LEU A 174 11.12 10.10 1.42
C LEU A 174 11.77 8.77 0.98
N MET A 175 12.47 8.74 -0.15
CA MET A 175 13.12 7.52 -0.65
C MET A 175 14.21 7.02 0.33
N VAL A 176 14.99 7.92 0.91
CA VAL A 176 15.97 7.57 1.95
C VAL A 176 15.28 6.96 3.17
N ARG A 177 14.15 7.49 3.61
CA ARG A 177 13.40 6.96 4.74
C ARG A 177 12.75 5.61 4.43
N ILE A 178 12.19 5.43 3.24
CA ILE A 178 11.68 4.13 2.77
C ILE A 178 12.82 3.11 2.80
N GLN A 179 13.97 3.44 2.23
CA GLN A 179 15.15 2.59 2.22
C GLN A 179 15.61 2.20 3.63
N TYR A 180 15.54 3.13 4.58
CA TYR A 180 15.95 2.87 5.98
C TYR A 180 15.17 1.69 6.60
N PHE A 181 13.90 1.52 6.28
CA PHE A 181 13.06 0.46 6.83
C PHE A 181 13.15 -0.88 6.08
N LEU A 182 13.98 -1.02 5.05
CA LEU A 182 14.14 -2.30 4.34
C LEU A 182 14.64 -3.42 5.25
N TYR A 183 15.32 -3.12 6.36
CA TYR A 183 15.77 -4.11 7.34
C TYR A 183 14.61 -4.92 7.97
N LEU A 184 13.38 -4.41 7.91
CA LEU A 184 12.19 -5.13 8.40
C LEU A 184 11.83 -6.32 7.51
N ILE A 185 12.20 -6.29 6.25
CA ILE A 185 12.00 -7.39 5.28
C ILE A 185 13.14 -8.38 5.45
N ILE A 186 13.01 -9.26 6.45
CA ILE A 186 14.10 -10.15 6.89
C ILE A 186 14.44 -11.17 5.78
N GLY A 187 15.73 -11.26 5.47
CA GLY A 187 16.29 -12.25 4.56
C GLY A 187 16.04 -11.98 3.08
N HIS A 188 15.60 -10.76 2.70
CA HIS A 188 15.57 -10.37 1.31
C HIS A 188 17.00 -10.25 0.77
N GLU A 189 17.22 -10.74 -0.44
CA GLU A 189 18.48 -10.61 -1.17
C GLU A 189 18.42 -9.39 -2.09
N ARG A 190 17.29 -9.19 -2.75
CA ARG A 190 17.09 -8.09 -3.69
C ARG A 190 15.78 -7.37 -3.44
N TYR A 191 15.82 -6.04 -3.54
CA TYR A 191 14.66 -5.19 -3.49
C TYR A 191 14.81 -4.01 -4.45
N TYR A 192 13.74 -3.73 -5.21
CA TYR A 192 13.67 -2.59 -6.12
C TYR A 192 12.35 -1.85 -5.92
N LEU A 193 12.40 -0.52 -5.92
CA LEU A 193 11.20 0.31 -5.97
C LEU A 193 11.19 1.05 -7.31
N CYS A 194 10.26 0.66 -8.16
CA CYS A 194 10.06 1.20 -9.50
C CYS A 194 8.77 2.02 -9.51
N LEU A 195 8.85 3.33 -9.75
CA LEU A 195 7.70 4.21 -9.76
C LEU A 195 7.44 4.76 -11.15
N ASN A 196 6.21 5.13 -11.41
CA ASN A 196 5.80 5.84 -12.62
C ASN A 196 6.54 7.18 -12.72
N GLU A 197 6.88 7.60 -13.93
CA GLU A 197 7.44 8.92 -14.20
C GLU A 197 6.46 9.98 -13.67
N ASP A 198 6.97 11.03 -13.02
CA ASP A 198 6.21 12.16 -12.44
C ASP A 198 5.12 11.81 -11.40
N CYS A 199 5.11 10.60 -10.85
CA CYS A 199 4.08 10.19 -9.88
C CYS A 199 4.07 11.04 -8.59
N LEU A 200 5.15 11.77 -8.28
CA LEU A 200 5.29 12.63 -7.10
C LEU A 200 5.03 14.11 -7.41
N GLY A 201 4.70 14.45 -8.65
CA GLY A 201 4.34 15.81 -9.06
C GLY A 201 5.52 16.79 -9.09
N GLU A 202 6.73 16.32 -9.35
CA GLU A 202 7.93 17.16 -9.40
C GLU A 202 7.94 18.11 -10.59
N HIS A 203 7.30 17.72 -11.69
CA HIS A 203 7.24 18.48 -12.95
C HIS A 203 5.86 19.04 -13.28
N GLU A 204 4.97 19.13 -12.28
CA GLU A 204 3.64 19.69 -12.52
C GLU A 204 3.72 21.11 -13.11
N ILE A 205 3.07 21.28 -14.25
CA ILE A 205 2.78 22.61 -14.79
C ILE A 205 1.87 23.28 -13.78
N VAL A 206 2.32 24.41 -13.24
CA VAL A 206 1.62 25.16 -12.19
C VAL A 206 0.20 25.49 -12.64
N GLY A 207 -0.79 24.95 -11.96
CA GLY A 207 -2.21 25.17 -12.22
C GLY A 207 -3.00 23.95 -12.70
N GLU A 208 -2.36 22.84 -12.99
CA GLU A 208 -3.02 21.56 -13.24
C GLU A 208 -2.91 20.66 -12.00
N VAL A 209 -4.02 20.01 -11.64
CA VAL A 209 -4.00 18.98 -10.59
C VAL A 209 -3.32 17.76 -11.16
N SER A 210 -2.17 17.36 -10.60
CA SER A 210 -1.49 16.15 -11.01
C SER A 210 -2.44 14.96 -10.92
N THR A 211 -2.67 14.34 -12.04
CA THR A 211 -3.41 13.09 -12.14
C THR A 211 -2.40 11.95 -12.14
N VAL A 212 -2.16 11.35 -10.97
CA VAL A 212 -1.42 10.08 -10.91
C VAL A 212 -2.12 9.07 -11.83
N PRO A 213 -1.39 8.41 -12.73
CA PRO A 213 -1.97 7.45 -13.66
C PRO A 213 -2.71 6.33 -12.90
N LYS A 214 -3.75 5.77 -13.54
CA LYS A 214 -4.42 4.56 -13.05
C LYS A 214 -3.67 3.29 -13.47
N GLU A 215 -2.74 3.43 -14.40
CA GLU A 215 -1.97 2.35 -15.02
C GLU A 215 -0.47 2.67 -14.93
N TYR A 216 0.36 1.71 -15.26
CA TYR A 216 1.79 1.93 -15.38
C TYR A 216 2.10 2.80 -16.60
N THR A 217 3.07 3.70 -16.47
CA THR A 217 3.57 4.54 -17.56
C THR A 217 4.58 3.76 -18.43
N GLU A 218 4.73 4.14 -19.70
CA GLU A 218 5.73 3.53 -20.59
C GLU A 218 7.16 3.73 -20.07
N ASN A 219 7.42 4.90 -19.47
CA ASN A 219 8.65 5.20 -18.77
C ASN A 219 8.44 5.04 -17.26
N MET A 220 9.35 4.35 -16.63
CA MET A 220 9.41 4.12 -15.19
C MET A 220 10.73 4.69 -14.65
N VAL A 221 10.77 4.90 -13.34
CA VAL A 221 11.97 5.38 -12.65
C VAL A 221 12.31 4.42 -11.51
N LEU A 222 13.54 3.95 -11.49
CA LEU A 222 14.09 3.15 -10.38
C LEU A 222 14.55 4.10 -9.28
N TYR A 223 13.85 4.08 -8.15
CA TYR A 223 14.17 4.94 -7.00
C TYR A 223 15.01 4.24 -5.93
N ILE A 224 14.78 2.96 -5.69
CA ILE A 224 15.54 2.21 -4.69
C ILE A 224 16.04 0.92 -5.35
N ARG A 225 17.33 0.67 -5.21
CA ARG A 225 17.99 -0.58 -5.54
C ARG A 225 18.73 -1.12 -4.32
N ASN A 226 18.31 -2.27 -3.84
CA ASN A 226 19.02 -3.02 -2.81
C ASN A 226 19.37 -4.40 -3.38
N VAL A 227 20.65 -4.72 -3.38
CA VAL A 227 21.17 -6.03 -3.82
C VAL A 227 22.28 -6.42 -2.86
N ASP A 228 22.19 -7.63 -2.29
CA ASP A 228 23.14 -8.19 -1.33
C ASP A 228 23.44 -7.25 -0.15
N GLY A 229 22.40 -6.61 0.39
CA GLY A 229 22.47 -5.66 1.49
C GLY A 229 23.10 -4.30 1.13
N LYS A 230 23.42 -4.05 -0.14
CA LYS A 230 23.89 -2.76 -0.63
C LYS A 230 22.71 -1.98 -1.18
N SER A 231 22.23 -1.04 -0.40
CA SER A 231 21.09 -0.21 -0.76
C SER A 231 21.52 1.14 -1.29
N ARG A 232 20.84 1.63 -2.34
CA ARG A 232 21.05 2.96 -2.93
C ARG A 232 19.71 3.56 -3.33
N THR A 233 19.58 4.87 -3.10
CA THR A 233 18.54 5.68 -3.73
C THR A 233 19.06 6.17 -5.07
N LEU A 234 18.24 6.12 -6.10
CA LEU A 234 18.56 6.42 -7.49
C LEU A 234 17.45 7.27 -8.08
N HIS A 235 17.65 7.73 -9.30
CA HIS A 235 16.64 8.34 -10.14
C HIS A 235 16.92 7.91 -11.59
N ASP A 236 16.92 6.61 -11.83
CA ASP A 236 17.35 6.02 -13.11
C ASP A 236 16.11 5.66 -13.93
N PRO A 237 15.84 6.36 -15.06
CA PRO A 237 14.73 6.04 -15.95
C PRO A 237 14.97 4.73 -16.70
N PHE A 238 13.90 3.95 -16.94
CA PHE A 238 13.91 2.75 -17.74
C PHE A 238 12.54 2.54 -18.41
N GLU A 239 12.47 1.71 -19.45
CA GLU A 239 11.21 1.40 -20.11
C GLU A 239 10.47 0.27 -19.38
N LEU A 240 9.16 0.38 -19.23
CA LEU A 240 8.31 -0.61 -18.53
C LEU A 240 8.48 -2.04 -19.07
N LYS A 241 8.78 -2.18 -20.38
CA LYS A 241 9.03 -3.50 -21.00
C LYS A 241 10.23 -4.25 -20.41
N GLU A 242 11.16 -3.55 -19.77
CA GLU A 242 12.31 -4.13 -19.07
C GLU A 242 11.93 -4.72 -17.73
N ILE A 243 10.71 -4.41 -17.23
CA ILE A 243 10.18 -4.78 -15.90
C ILE A 243 11.00 -4.14 -14.78
N PHE A 244 12.31 -4.38 -14.73
CA PHE A 244 13.28 -3.66 -13.89
C PHE A 244 14.69 -3.88 -14.46
N PRO A 245 15.64 -2.95 -14.26
CA PRO A 245 16.92 -2.94 -14.98
C PRO A 245 17.80 -4.17 -14.79
N ASP A 246 17.71 -4.88 -13.66
CA ASP A 246 18.54 -6.05 -13.37
C ASP A 246 17.86 -7.38 -13.72
N LEU A 247 16.73 -7.38 -14.43
CA LEU A 247 15.99 -8.61 -14.73
C LEU A 247 16.83 -9.62 -15.52
N ASP A 248 17.54 -9.15 -16.55
CA ASP A 248 18.33 -9.97 -17.46
C ASP A 248 19.78 -10.21 -16.98
N GLU A 249 20.10 -9.80 -15.73
CA GLU A 249 21.42 -10.06 -15.14
C GLU A 249 21.68 -11.57 -15.04
N GLU A 250 22.86 -12.03 -15.49
CA GLU A 250 23.25 -13.43 -15.32
C GLU A 250 23.40 -13.79 -13.85
N ARG A 251 22.79 -14.89 -13.42
CA ARG A 251 22.76 -15.39 -12.05
C ARG A 251 23.29 -16.82 -12.00
N GLU A 252 24.00 -17.13 -10.94
CA GLU A 252 24.56 -18.49 -10.74
C GLU A 252 23.46 -19.51 -10.43
N SER A 253 22.36 -19.07 -9.79
CA SER A 253 21.22 -19.90 -9.41
C SER A 253 19.90 -19.29 -9.85
N PRO A 254 18.85 -20.12 -10.09
CA PRO A 254 17.50 -19.62 -10.33
C PRO A 254 16.99 -18.83 -9.15
N CYS A 255 16.32 -17.70 -9.39
CA CYS A 255 15.64 -16.92 -8.35
C CYS A 255 14.22 -16.56 -8.77
N ALA A 256 13.37 -16.37 -7.78
CA ALA A 256 12.01 -15.91 -7.97
C ALA A 256 11.89 -14.43 -7.57
N PHE A 257 11.13 -13.68 -8.35
CA PHE A 257 10.81 -12.28 -8.06
C PHE A 257 9.32 -12.12 -7.77
N PHE A 258 9.01 -11.48 -6.66
CA PHE A 258 7.66 -11.05 -6.30
C PHE A 258 7.49 -9.60 -6.73
N ILE A 259 6.55 -9.36 -7.66
CA ILE A 259 6.21 -8.02 -8.12
C ILE A 259 4.92 -7.62 -7.42
N THR A 260 4.99 -6.58 -6.60
CA THR A 260 3.87 -6.10 -5.79
C THR A 260 3.50 -4.70 -6.23
N PRO A 261 2.25 -4.44 -6.65
CA PRO A 261 1.80 -3.11 -6.99
C PRO A 261 1.93 -2.14 -5.81
N VAL A 262 2.42 -0.93 -6.07
CA VAL A 262 2.41 0.20 -5.15
C VAL A 262 1.33 1.15 -5.63
N HIS A 263 0.21 1.20 -4.91
CA HIS A 263 -0.97 1.95 -5.31
C HIS A 263 -1.72 2.51 -4.11
N PHE A 264 -2.53 3.54 -4.34
CA PHE A 264 -3.46 4.07 -3.35
C PHE A 264 -4.84 4.22 -3.99
N ILE A 265 -5.80 3.38 -3.56
CA ILE A 265 -7.13 3.26 -4.16
C ILE A 265 -7.01 2.97 -5.67
N ASP A 266 -7.36 3.93 -6.53
CA ASP A 266 -7.34 3.83 -7.99
C ASP A 266 -6.11 4.51 -8.65
N ARG A 267 -5.14 4.97 -7.85
CA ARG A 267 -3.89 5.58 -8.33
C ARG A 267 -2.78 4.57 -8.30
N CYS A 268 -2.08 4.42 -9.42
CA CYS A 268 -0.93 3.55 -9.57
C CYS A 268 0.36 4.36 -9.44
N TYR A 269 1.13 4.11 -8.38
CA TYR A 269 2.45 4.74 -8.20
C TYR A 269 3.56 3.98 -8.90
N GLY A 270 3.39 2.66 -9.06
CA GLY A 270 4.38 1.77 -9.63
C GLY A 270 4.33 0.41 -8.97
N TYR A 271 5.48 -0.21 -8.77
CA TYR A 271 5.60 -1.53 -8.13
C TYR A 271 6.92 -1.69 -7.37
N ALA A 272 6.88 -2.58 -6.41
CA ALA A 272 8.06 -3.07 -5.71
C ALA A 272 8.41 -4.48 -6.22
N VAL A 273 9.70 -4.77 -6.37
CA VAL A 273 10.22 -6.09 -6.75
C VAL A 273 11.04 -6.62 -5.59
N LEU A 274 10.73 -7.83 -5.13
CA LEU A 274 11.37 -8.49 -4.00
C LEU A 274 11.86 -9.87 -4.40
N SER A 275 13.06 -10.26 -3.98
CA SER A 275 13.57 -11.62 -4.07
C SER A 275 14.27 -12.04 -2.79
N TYR A 276 14.09 -13.31 -2.43
CA TYR A 276 14.80 -13.99 -1.35
C TYR A 276 15.93 -14.90 -1.86
N GLY A 277 16.36 -14.71 -3.11
CA GLY A 277 17.38 -15.56 -3.75
C GLY A 277 16.91 -16.99 -3.91
N ASP A 278 17.71 -17.93 -3.41
CA ASP A 278 17.44 -19.37 -3.47
C ASP A 278 16.44 -19.83 -2.39
N GLU A 279 16.11 -18.99 -1.41
CA GLU A 279 15.20 -19.36 -0.34
C GLU A 279 13.74 -19.34 -0.83
N ILE A 280 13.04 -20.45 -0.59
CA ILE A 280 11.60 -20.53 -0.82
C ILE A 280 10.88 -19.89 0.35
N LYS A 281 10.54 -18.61 0.21
CA LYS A 281 9.75 -17.84 1.18
C LYS A 281 8.47 -17.34 0.53
N SER A 282 7.43 -17.18 1.35
CA SER A 282 6.22 -16.46 0.97
C SER A 282 6.31 -15.00 1.39
N ILE A 283 5.54 -14.15 0.73
CA ILE A 283 5.33 -12.77 1.19
C ILE A 283 4.59 -12.82 2.53
N ASP A 284 5.24 -12.27 3.57
CA ASP A 284 4.69 -12.19 4.91
C ASP A 284 3.87 -10.92 5.15
N ILE A 285 3.24 -10.83 6.31
CA ILE A 285 2.43 -9.67 6.71
C ILE A 285 3.31 -8.41 6.86
N THR A 286 4.56 -8.56 7.28
CA THR A 286 5.50 -7.44 7.44
C THR A 286 5.75 -6.74 6.11
N TYR A 287 6.02 -7.50 5.04
CA TYR A 287 6.21 -6.94 3.72
C TYR A 287 4.94 -6.28 3.17
N ARG A 288 3.76 -6.88 3.41
CA ARG A 288 2.48 -6.27 3.00
C ARG A 288 2.25 -4.94 3.71
N ASN A 289 2.42 -4.89 5.03
CA ASN A 289 2.29 -3.66 5.80
C ASN A 289 3.31 -2.61 5.33
N TRP A 290 4.55 -3.03 5.13
CA TRP A 290 5.61 -2.18 4.60
C TRP A 290 5.21 -1.53 3.26
N THR A 291 4.70 -2.32 2.31
CA THR A 291 4.23 -1.82 1.01
C THR A 291 3.05 -0.84 1.17
N ASN A 292 2.13 -1.11 2.09
CA ASN A 292 1.02 -0.20 2.40
C ASN A 292 1.52 1.14 2.98
N HIS A 293 2.51 1.12 3.88
CA HIS A 293 3.11 2.35 4.41
C HIS A 293 3.80 3.16 3.32
N VAL A 294 4.50 2.51 2.40
CA VAL A 294 5.09 3.17 1.23
C VAL A 294 4.02 3.84 0.38
N SER A 295 2.95 3.12 0.05
CA SER A 295 1.83 3.65 -0.73
C SER A 295 1.18 4.88 -0.07
N ASN A 296 0.94 4.81 1.24
CA ASN A 296 0.38 5.91 2.02
C ASN A 296 1.33 7.12 2.08
N ALA A 297 2.63 6.87 2.20
CA ALA A 297 3.64 7.93 2.25
C ALA A 297 3.76 8.66 0.91
N LEU A 298 3.72 7.93 -0.21
CA LEU A 298 3.71 8.50 -1.56
C LEU A 298 2.47 9.37 -1.79
N GLU A 299 1.27 8.90 -1.41
CA GLU A 299 0.04 9.69 -1.52
C GLU A 299 0.10 10.94 -0.64
N SER A 300 0.60 10.81 0.59
CA SER A 300 0.77 11.96 1.50
C SER A 300 1.73 13.00 0.94
N MET A 301 2.84 12.57 0.32
CA MET A 301 3.80 13.46 -0.36
C MET A 301 3.15 14.16 -1.54
N ARG A 302 2.45 13.41 -2.41
CA ARG A 302 1.72 13.95 -3.55
C ARG A 302 0.71 15.02 -3.13
N ILE A 303 -0.11 14.73 -2.10
CA ILE A 303 -1.10 15.69 -1.58
C ILE A 303 -0.42 16.96 -1.11
N ARG A 304 0.69 16.85 -0.35
CA ARG A 304 1.45 18.02 0.12
C ARG A 304 2.01 18.84 -1.04
N ASN A 305 2.56 18.17 -2.06
CA ASN A 305 3.06 18.83 -3.26
C ASN A 305 1.94 19.53 -4.02
N SER A 306 0.78 18.88 -4.20
CA SER A 306 -0.38 19.48 -4.85
C SER A 306 -0.89 20.72 -4.07
N ILE A 307 -1.01 20.64 -2.74
CA ILE A 307 -1.39 21.79 -1.91
C ILE A 307 -0.35 22.93 -2.04
N ALA A 308 0.95 22.57 -1.97
CA ALA A 308 2.01 23.54 -2.13
C ALA A 308 2.01 24.20 -3.52
N ASN A 309 1.62 23.46 -4.56
CA ASN A 309 1.50 24.00 -5.93
C ASN A 309 0.26 24.88 -6.08
N LEU A 310 -0.87 24.57 -5.45
CA LEU A 310 -2.04 25.45 -5.42
C LEU A 310 -1.72 26.79 -4.74
N ALA A 311 -0.85 26.82 -3.72
CA ALA A 311 -0.43 28.03 -3.06
C ALA A 311 0.59 28.89 -3.87
N VAL A 312 1.17 28.34 -4.92
CA VAL A 312 2.17 29.00 -5.78
C VAL A 312 1.53 30.08 -6.67
N ARG A 313 0.24 29.99 -6.95
CA ARG A 313 -0.48 31.00 -7.73
C ARG A 313 -1.48 31.77 -6.87
N ASP A 314 -1.61 33.07 -7.15
CA ASP A 314 -2.66 33.91 -6.56
C ASP A 314 -4.01 33.55 -7.16
N ALA A 315 -4.96 33.17 -6.31
CA ALA A 315 -6.27 32.66 -6.73
C ALA A 315 -7.12 33.71 -7.48
N MET A 316 -6.86 35.00 -7.27
CA MET A 316 -7.59 36.08 -7.90
C MET A 316 -7.05 36.40 -9.30
N THR A 317 -5.74 36.48 -9.45
CA THR A 317 -5.07 37.00 -10.63
C THR A 317 -4.43 35.92 -11.50
N GLY A 318 -4.22 34.71 -10.96
CA GLY A 318 -3.58 33.61 -11.68
C GLY A 318 -2.06 33.76 -11.89
N VAL A 319 -1.45 34.92 -11.54
CA VAL A 319 0.00 35.08 -11.52
C VAL A 319 0.62 34.40 -10.32
N TYR A 320 1.95 34.30 -10.21
CA TYR A 320 2.57 33.71 -9.02
C TYR A 320 2.18 34.47 -7.75
N SER A 321 1.97 33.74 -6.68
CA SER A 321 1.83 34.29 -5.33
C SER A 321 3.20 34.63 -4.75
N ARG A 322 3.25 35.21 -3.55
CA ARG A 322 4.48 35.39 -2.78
C ARG A 322 5.25 34.07 -2.60
N ILE A 323 4.57 32.97 -2.30
CA ILE A 323 5.17 31.62 -2.20
C ILE A 323 5.72 31.19 -3.55
N GLY A 324 5.02 31.55 -4.62
CA GLY A 324 5.45 31.27 -6.00
C GLY A 324 6.77 31.96 -6.37
N ILE A 325 6.97 33.19 -5.91
CA ILE A 325 8.29 33.86 -6.08
C ILE A 325 9.37 33.12 -5.31
N GLU A 326 9.13 32.81 -4.03
CA GLU A 326 10.12 32.16 -3.16
C GLU A 326 10.59 30.83 -3.75
N LYS A 327 9.69 30.04 -4.33
CA LYS A 327 10.03 28.78 -5.02
C LYS A 327 10.81 28.97 -6.31
N ASN A 328 10.50 30.02 -7.08
CA ASN A 328 11.09 30.23 -8.41
C ASN A 328 12.31 31.17 -8.39
N ILE A 329 12.59 31.85 -7.27
CA ILE A 329 13.69 32.82 -7.19
C ILE A 329 15.06 32.15 -7.39
N GLN A 330 15.20 30.90 -6.92
CA GLN A 330 16.44 30.13 -7.07
C GLN A 330 16.81 29.95 -8.54
N PHE A 331 15.84 29.64 -9.39
CA PHE A 331 16.03 29.52 -10.84
C PHE A 331 16.55 30.82 -11.47
N VAL A 332 16.13 32.00 -10.96
CA VAL A 332 16.63 33.28 -11.39
C VAL A 332 18.04 33.51 -10.90
N VAL A 333 18.29 33.17 -9.63
CA VAL A 333 19.62 33.30 -8.98
C VAL A 333 20.68 32.44 -9.65
N ASP A 334 20.35 31.20 -9.99
CA ASP A 334 21.25 30.26 -10.66
C ASP A 334 21.70 30.79 -12.04
N ARG A 335 20.80 31.45 -12.76
CA ARG A 335 21.13 32.14 -14.04
C ARG A 335 22.03 33.37 -13.82
N MET A 336 21.98 34.00 -12.66
CA MET A 336 22.85 35.14 -12.31
C MET A 336 24.27 34.70 -11.93
N SER A 337 24.52 33.40 -11.73
CA SER A 337 25.86 32.85 -11.46
C SER A 337 26.88 33.18 -12.58
N ASN A 338 26.40 33.50 -13.78
CA ASN A 338 27.23 34.03 -14.85
C ASN A 338 27.36 35.58 -14.70
N PRO A 339 28.55 36.13 -14.53
CA PRO A 339 28.77 37.59 -14.31
C PRO A 339 28.26 38.48 -15.45
N LYS A 340 27.95 37.91 -16.63
CA LYS A 340 27.42 38.65 -17.77
C LYS A 340 25.91 38.77 -17.73
N ASN A 341 25.23 37.99 -16.90
CA ASN A 341 23.79 38.02 -16.80
C ASN A 341 23.37 39.12 -15.80
N LYS A 342 22.28 39.78 -16.10
CA LYS A 342 21.67 40.79 -15.22
C LYS A 342 20.22 40.42 -15.03
N ALA A 343 19.71 40.51 -13.80
CA ALA A 343 18.29 40.45 -13.50
C ALA A 343 17.76 41.87 -13.31
N PHE A 344 16.51 42.07 -13.73
CA PHE A 344 15.78 43.30 -13.49
C PHE A 344 14.55 42.94 -12.65
N ILE A 345 14.30 43.70 -11.60
CA ILE A 345 13.13 43.55 -10.74
C ILE A 345 12.31 44.82 -10.87
N ALA A 346 11.04 44.69 -11.23
CA ALA A 346 10.07 45.75 -11.27
C ALA A 346 8.99 45.49 -10.20
N VAL A 347 8.63 46.50 -9.44
CA VAL A 347 7.51 46.49 -8.51
C VAL A 347 6.47 47.45 -9.08
N CYS A 348 5.22 46.98 -9.21
CA CYS A 348 4.08 47.74 -9.68
C CYS A 348 3.06 47.84 -8.56
N ASP A 349 2.56 49.05 -8.30
CA ASP A 349 1.50 49.29 -7.30
C ASP A 349 0.31 49.98 -7.94
N LEU A 350 -0.90 49.62 -7.50
CA LEU A 350 -2.14 50.19 -8.02
C LEU A 350 -2.56 51.42 -7.25
N ASP A 351 -2.28 52.58 -7.83
CA ASP A 351 -2.64 53.86 -7.24
C ASP A 351 -4.14 53.98 -6.97
N CYS A 352 -4.48 54.43 -5.77
CA CYS A 352 -5.85 54.75 -5.38
C CYS A 352 -6.84 53.57 -5.32
N LEU A 353 -6.39 52.32 -5.14
CA LEU A 353 -7.27 51.15 -5.02
C LEU A 353 -8.37 51.38 -3.96
N LYS A 354 -8.02 52.01 -2.83
CA LYS A 354 -9.00 52.33 -1.78
C LYS A 354 -10.12 53.24 -2.30
N LYS A 355 -9.82 54.26 -3.13
CA LYS A 355 -10.85 55.13 -3.72
C LYS A 355 -11.74 54.38 -4.69
N ILE A 356 -11.20 53.42 -5.44
CA ILE A 356 -11.97 52.55 -6.33
C ILE A 356 -12.95 51.73 -5.49
N ASN A 357 -12.45 51.08 -4.43
CA ASN A 357 -13.28 50.28 -3.52
C ASN A 357 -14.39 51.13 -2.84
N ASP A 358 -14.04 52.32 -2.33
CA ASP A 358 -14.98 53.18 -1.60
C ASP A 358 -16.09 53.75 -2.53
N ASN A 359 -15.77 54.03 -3.80
CA ASN A 359 -16.71 54.60 -4.75
C ASN A 359 -17.51 53.59 -5.57
N PHE A 360 -16.93 52.43 -5.88
CA PHE A 360 -17.49 51.44 -6.82
C PHE A 360 -17.63 50.04 -6.25
N GLY A 361 -17.25 49.85 -4.98
CA GLY A 361 -17.31 48.55 -4.28
C GLY A 361 -16.09 47.64 -4.56
N HIS A 362 -15.88 46.67 -3.68
CA HIS A 362 -14.73 45.73 -3.72
C HIS A 362 -14.62 44.96 -5.01
N ASN A 363 -15.74 44.57 -5.66
CA ASN A 363 -15.70 43.90 -6.96
C ASN A 363 -14.99 44.72 -8.05
N SER A 364 -15.15 46.07 -8.00
CA SER A 364 -14.48 46.95 -8.97
C SER A 364 -12.98 47.05 -8.70
N GLY A 365 -12.56 47.00 -7.45
CA GLY A 365 -11.16 46.88 -7.06
C GLY A 365 -10.53 45.58 -7.52
N ASP A 366 -11.26 44.47 -7.35
CA ASP A 366 -10.79 43.14 -7.81
C ASP A 366 -10.61 43.10 -9.33
N ILE A 367 -11.49 43.75 -10.09
CA ILE A 367 -11.38 43.89 -11.55
C ILE A 367 -10.15 44.72 -11.92
N ALA A 368 -9.87 45.80 -11.20
CA ALA A 368 -8.70 46.63 -11.44
C ALA A 368 -7.39 45.88 -11.17
N ILE A 369 -7.33 45.12 -10.09
CA ILE A 369 -6.17 44.26 -9.76
C ILE A 369 -5.95 43.21 -10.85
N LYS A 370 -7.03 42.51 -11.29
CA LYS A 370 -6.93 41.55 -12.39
C LYS A 370 -6.44 42.17 -13.68
N ALA A 371 -6.95 43.35 -14.03
CA ALA A 371 -6.56 44.03 -15.24
C ALA A 371 -5.07 44.41 -15.31
N ILE A 372 -4.50 44.81 -14.16
CA ILE A 372 -3.05 45.04 -14.02
C ILE A 372 -2.27 43.75 -14.14
N ALA A 373 -2.66 42.72 -13.41
CA ALA A 373 -2.00 41.42 -13.48
C ALA A 373 -1.99 40.86 -14.92
N ASP A 374 -3.10 40.97 -15.64
CA ASP A 374 -3.22 40.55 -17.03
C ASP A 374 -2.32 41.38 -17.94
N ALA A 375 -2.25 42.68 -17.75
CA ALA A 375 -1.40 43.57 -18.53
C ALA A 375 0.11 43.29 -18.31
N VAL A 376 0.51 43.05 -17.06
CA VAL A 376 1.89 42.69 -16.73
C VAL A 376 2.21 41.33 -17.31
N LEU A 377 1.34 40.35 -17.12
CA LEU A 377 1.51 38.98 -17.64
C LEU A 377 1.63 38.99 -19.17
N ALA A 378 0.79 39.76 -19.88
CA ALA A 378 0.86 39.90 -21.32
C ALA A 378 2.18 40.55 -21.81
N SER A 379 2.86 41.28 -20.92
CA SER A 379 4.15 41.92 -21.22
C SER A 379 5.34 41.05 -20.90
N THR A 380 5.15 39.97 -20.10
CA THR A 380 6.22 39.05 -19.70
C THR A 380 6.50 38.00 -20.78
N LYS A 381 7.76 37.57 -20.87
CA LYS A 381 8.22 36.51 -21.79
C LYS A 381 8.38 35.19 -21.01
N ASN A 382 8.50 34.08 -21.74
CA ASN A 382 8.57 32.70 -21.18
C ASN A 382 9.59 32.44 -20.06
N ASN A 383 10.50 33.38 -19.80
CA ASN A 383 11.55 33.25 -18.76
C ASN A 383 11.46 34.34 -17.68
N GLU A 384 10.36 35.08 -17.63
CA GLU A 384 10.14 36.17 -16.67
C GLU A 384 9.04 35.76 -15.68
N ILE A 385 9.20 36.16 -14.42
CA ILE A 385 8.28 35.82 -13.34
C ILE A 385 7.42 37.05 -13.07
N CYS A 386 6.10 36.87 -13.22
CA CYS A 386 5.10 37.83 -12.79
C CYS A 386 4.39 37.31 -11.54
N ALA A 387 4.32 38.11 -10.49
CA ALA A 387 3.73 37.68 -9.25
C ALA A 387 3.04 38.81 -8.49
N ARG A 388 2.07 38.43 -7.65
CA ARG A 388 1.40 39.30 -6.69
C ARG A 388 1.94 39.05 -5.28
N VAL A 389 2.46 40.09 -4.65
CA VAL A 389 3.12 39.98 -3.32
C VAL A 389 2.18 40.38 -2.19
N GLY A 390 1.25 41.29 -2.46
CA GLY A 390 0.32 41.85 -1.49
C GLY A 390 -0.96 42.34 -2.12
N GLY A 391 -1.81 43.04 -1.35
CA GLY A 391 -3.14 43.49 -1.76
C GLY A 391 -3.23 44.13 -3.15
N ASP A 392 -2.51 45.21 -3.36
CA ASP A 392 -2.43 46.03 -4.60
C ASP A 392 -1.05 45.96 -5.31
N GLU A 393 -0.10 45.20 -4.75
CA GLU A 393 1.24 44.98 -5.29
C GLU A 393 1.39 43.68 -6.10
#